data_a4151471fbd46e54a04973ecfc9cb554
#
_entry.id   a4151471fbd46e54a04973ecfc9cb554
#
_cell.length_a   1.000
_cell.length_b   1.000
_cell.length_c   1.000
_cell.angle_alpha   90.00
_cell.angle_beta   90.00
_cell.angle_gamma   90.00
#
_symmetry.space_group_name_H-M   'P 1'
#
loop_
_entity.id
_entity.type
_entity.pdbx_description
1 polymer ?
#
loop_
_entity_poly.entity_id
_entity_poly.type
_entity_poly.pdbx_seq_one_letter_code
_entity_poly.pdbx_strand_id
1 'polypeptide(L)'
;MNAIPTYKYITHLNPRYSSSDEHLTPLIRNQTPYLYAKANSFIDTKGVEMRPFNLSLLAKTCQQDTNLVVQMMRVNNMLLSNNNLRNCSVPFHTTTGRTTNIGPSLSSFKKNLWSEVLNPAPGYQYVLLDYMNQEPIISACLASAHEIQAIYRQADLYESMRKHRDLAGLNRGRIKGMLLPYLYGQRSDSYAKEHGIPLAEAQRYWLALAEIFHLVDQELNRRSQLAFKNGFVSCLDWAARVTPLSAPLSVRNWPVQATGADILRRAVIGLVDAGIDLRLTIHDSFLLRVPIAEQEQQIAKAITVLKQASALVLDGFELNVKVDGVFDGQVGVV
;
A
#
# COMPACT_ATOMS: atom_id res chain seq x y z
N MET A 1 -28.72 -15.07 -8.00
CA MET A 1 -27.83 -15.31 -6.85
C MET A 1 -28.17 -14.28 -5.78
N ASN A 2 -28.66 -14.71 -4.63
CA ASN A 2 -28.96 -13.79 -3.53
C ASN A 2 -27.63 -13.25 -3.02
N ALA A 3 -27.40 -11.94 -3.18
CA ALA A 3 -26.22 -11.28 -2.65
C ALA A 3 -26.16 -11.48 -1.12
N ILE A 4 -25.07 -12.01 -0.62
CA ILE A 4 -24.81 -12.06 0.83
C ILE A 4 -24.79 -10.62 1.30
N PRO A 5 -25.59 -10.24 2.31
CA PRO A 5 -25.56 -8.88 2.83
C PRO A 5 -24.14 -8.50 3.26
N THR A 6 -23.67 -7.33 2.86
CA THR A 6 -22.30 -6.86 3.10
C THR A 6 -21.88 -6.97 4.58
N TYR A 7 -22.82 -6.73 5.52
CA TYR A 7 -22.54 -6.86 6.95
C TYR A 7 -22.19 -8.28 7.38
N LYS A 8 -22.86 -9.33 6.83
CA LYS A 8 -22.52 -10.74 7.12
C LYS A 8 -21.11 -11.08 6.63
N TYR A 9 -20.72 -10.48 5.51
CA TYR A 9 -19.38 -10.64 4.97
C TYR A 9 -18.33 -10.00 5.89
N ILE A 10 -18.56 -8.74 6.33
CA ILE A 10 -17.65 -8.02 7.21
C ILE A 10 -17.54 -8.71 8.59
N THR A 11 -18.66 -9.12 9.19
CA THR A 11 -18.65 -9.81 10.50
C THR A 11 -18.02 -11.20 10.42
N HIS A 12 -18.15 -11.89 9.29
CA HIS A 12 -17.48 -13.17 9.07
C HIS A 12 -15.97 -13.04 8.92
N LEU A 13 -15.52 -11.99 8.23
CA LEU A 13 -14.07 -11.72 8.03
C LEU A 13 -13.39 -11.13 9.25
N ASN A 14 -14.12 -10.41 10.08
CA ASN A 14 -13.58 -9.80 11.29
C ASN A 14 -14.52 -9.99 12.47
N PRO A 15 -14.30 -11.04 13.30
CA PRO A 15 -15.13 -11.36 14.45
C PRO A 15 -15.14 -10.30 15.56
N ARG A 16 -14.31 -9.23 15.44
CA ARG A 16 -14.35 -8.08 16.35
C ARG A 16 -15.56 -7.15 16.11
N TYR A 17 -16.29 -7.35 15.03
CA TYR A 17 -17.52 -6.60 14.74
C TYR A 17 -18.73 -7.46 15.09
N SER A 18 -19.61 -6.91 15.92
CA SER A 18 -20.94 -7.50 16.16
C SER A 18 -21.96 -6.90 15.20
N SER A 19 -23.04 -7.65 14.94
CA SER A 19 -24.15 -7.16 14.10
C SER A 19 -24.91 -5.97 14.70
N SER A 20 -24.65 -5.64 15.98
CA SER A 20 -25.25 -4.51 16.72
C SER A 20 -24.42 -3.22 16.65
N ASP A 21 -23.26 -3.21 15.95
CA ASP A 21 -22.44 -2.01 15.85
C ASP A 21 -23.05 -1.02 14.83
N GLU A 22 -23.69 0.04 15.32
CA GLU A 22 -24.35 1.08 14.52
C GLU A 22 -23.41 1.74 13.49
N HIS A 23 -22.10 1.76 13.77
CA HIS A 23 -21.09 2.32 12.87
C HIS A 23 -20.93 1.53 11.57
N LEU A 24 -21.39 0.28 11.52
CA LEU A 24 -21.39 -0.54 10.29
C LEU A 24 -22.54 -0.18 9.35
N THR A 25 -23.52 0.60 9.81
CA THR A 25 -24.69 0.95 8.99
C THR A 25 -24.32 1.59 7.64
N PRO A 26 -23.35 2.51 7.53
CA PRO A 26 -22.89 3.03 6.24
C PRO A 26 -22.23 1.95 5.38
N LEU A 27 -21.44 1.05 6.00
CA LEU A 27 -20.71 -0.03 5.32
C LEU A 27 -21.64 -1.11 4.78
N ILE A 28 -22.76 -1.40 5.48
CA ILE A 28 -23.76 -2.38 5.09
C ILE A 28 -24.39 -2.03 3.73
N ARG A 29 -24.49 -0.73 3.39
CA ARG A 29 -25.06 -0.23 2.13
C ARG A 29 -24.02 -0.15 1.00
N ASN A 30 -22.74 -0.23 1.33
CA ASN A 30 -21.66 -0.13 0.36
C ASN A 30 -21.29 -1.52 -0.16
N GLN A 31 -21.39 -1.72 -1.46
CA GLN A 31 -21.07 -3.00 -2.12
C GLN A 31 -19.56 -3.17 -2.40
N THR A 32 -18.77 -2.11 -2.26
CA THR A 32 -17.32 -2.13 -2.56
C THR A 32 -16.57 -3.25 -1.84
N PRO A 33 -16.79 -3.53 -0.53
CA PRO A 33 -16.11 -4.63 0.15
C PRO A 33 -16.37 -6.00 -0.49
N TYR A 34 -17.60 -6.26 -0.90
CA TYR A 34 -17.96 -7.52 -1.56
C TYR A 34 -17.34 -7.63 -2.96
N LEU A 35 -17.46 -6.57 -3.77
CA LEU A 35 -16.87 -6.53 -5.12
C LEU A 35 -15.35 -6.68 -5.07
N TYR A 36 -14.71 -6.03 -4.12
CA TYR A 36 -13.28 -6.15 -3.91
C TYR A 36 -12.87 -7.58 -3.55
N ALA A 37 -13.54 -8.21 -2.60
CA ALA A 37 -13.18 -9.57 -2.21
C ALA A 37 -13.36 -10.57 -3.36
N LYS A 38 -14.40 -10.39 -4.19
CA LYS A 38 -14.61 -11.18 -5.40
C LYS A 38 -13.47 -10.97 -6.41
N ALA A 39 -13.11 -9.71 -6.68
CA ALA A 39 -12.01 -9.36 -7.59
C ALA A 39 -10.67 -9.89 -7.07
N ASN A 40 -10.39 -9.73 -5.77
CA ASN A 40 -9.16 -10.20 -5.14
C ASN A 40 -9.03 -11.74 -5.20
N SER A 41 -10.12 -12.47 -4.91
CA SER A 41 -10.16 -13.94 -5.06
C SER A 41 -9.87 -14.38 -6.49
N PHE A 42 -10.40 -13.66 -7.48
CA PHE A 42 -10.12 -13.94 -8.89
C PHE A 42 -8.64 -13.73 -9.24
N ILE A 43 -8.02 -12.66 -8.73
CA ILE A 43 -6.59 -12.38 -8.91
C ILE A 43 -5.74 -13.48 -8.28
N ASP A 44 -6.07 -13.92 -7.07
CA ASP A 44 -5.34 -14.99 -6.36
C ASP A 44 -5.35 -16.31 -7.15
N THR A 45 -6.42 -16.61 -7.88
CA THR A 45 -6.48 -17.82 -8.73
C THR A 45 -5.55 -17.76 -9.93
N LYS A 46 -5.27 -16.56 -10.47
CA LYS A 46 -4.34 -16.40 -11.60
C LYS A 46 -2.90 -16.68 -11.20
N GLY A 47 -2.49 -16.20 -10.03
CA GLY A 47 -1.11 -16.28 -9.54
C GLY A 47 -0.11 -15.49 -10.38
N VAL A 48 1.15 -15.68 -10.08
CA VAL A 48 2.30 -15.05 -10.74
C VAL A 48 3.22 -16.13 -11.32
N GLU A 49 3.52 -16.03 -12.60
CA GLU A 49 4.44 -16.94 -13.29
C GLU A 49 5.87 -16.67 -12.81
N MET A 50 6.47 -17.68 -12.21
CA MET A 50 7.80 -17.58 -11.61
C MET A 50 8.64 -18.78 -12.03
N ARG A 51 9.96 -18.60 -12.08
CA ARG A 51 10.90 -19.68 -12.26
C ARG A 51 11.40 -20.22 -10.92
N PRO A 52 11.80 -21.49 -10.86
CA PRO A 52 12.55 -22.01 -9.71
C PRO A 52 13.82 -21.20 -9.48
N PHE A 53 14.22 -21.04 -8.24
CA PHE A 53 15.38 -20.26 -7.84
C PHE A 53 16.44 -21.15 -7.15
N ASN A 54 17.69 -20.74 -7.23
CA ASN A 54 18.82 -21.47 -6.67
C ASN A 54 19.10 -21.12 -5.21
N LEU A 55 20.00 -21.85 -4.56
CA LEU A 55 20.38 -21.64 -3.17
C LEU A 55 21.00 -20.26 -2.91
N SER A 56 21.71 -19.68 -3.88
CA SER A 56 22.29 -18.33 -3.74
C SER A 56 21.20 -17.27 -3.62
N LEU A 57 20.16 -17.37 -4.45
CA LEU A 57 19.01 -16.47 -4.37
C LEU A 57 18.23 -16.67 -3.06
N LEU A 58 18.09 -17.93 -2.62
CA LEU A 58 17.47 -18.25 -1.34
C LEU A 58 18.22 -17.58 -0.17
N ALA A 59 19.55 -17.67 -0.15
CA ALA A 59 20.37 -17.04 0.88
C ALA A 59 20.22 -15.50 0.88
N LYS A 60 20.22 -14.86 -0.29
CA LYS A 60 20.00 -13.42 -0.44
C LYS A 60 18.61 -12.98 0.05
N THR A 61 17.60 -13.83 -0.15
CA THR A 61 16.20 -13.55 0.23
C THR A 61 15.98 -13.68 1.73
N CYS A 62 16.45 -14.78 2.31
CA CYS A 62 16.06 -15.19 3.67
C CYS A 62 16.94 -14.58 4.77
N GLN A 63 18.14 -14.07 4.46
CA GLN A 63 18.99 -13.33 5.40
C GLN A 63 19.10 -13.97 6.80
N GLN A 64 19.26 -15.31 6.88
CA GLN A 64 19.37 -16.11 8.11
C GLN A 64 18.01 -16.39 8.83
N ASP A 65 16.87 -15.97 8.30
CA ASP A 65 15.56 -16.41 8.83
C ASP A 65 15.26 -17.84 8.41
N THR A 66 15.47 -18.79 9.33
CA THR A 66 15.27 -20.22 9.09
C THR A 66 13.82 -20.56 8.71
N ASN A 67 12.83 -19.88 9.28
CA ASN A 67 11.42 -20.12 8.94
C ASN A 67 11.12 -19.69 7.51
N LEU A 68 11.65 -18.54 7.09
CA LEU A 68 11.51 -18.06 5.73
C LEU A 68 12.23 -19.00 4.76
N VAL A 69 13.43 -19.51 5.09
CA VAL A 69 14.15 -20.54 4.29
C VAL A 69 13.26 -21.74 4.01
N VAL A 70 12.65 -22.34 5.05
CA VAL A 70 11.78 -23.51 4.88
C VAL A 70 10.57 -23.21 4.00
N GLN A 71 9.94 -22.07 4.20
CA GLN A 71 8.79 -21.63 3.37
C GLN A 71 9.21 -21.45 1.91
N MET A 72 10.33 -20.79 1.65
CA MET A 72 10.83 -20.55 0.30
C MET A 72 11.28 -21.82 -0.40
N MET A 73 11.83 -22.79 0.32
CA MET A 73 12.13 -24.12 -0.24
C MET A 73 10.86 -24.86 -0.68
N ARG A 74 9.77 -24.76 0.10
CA ARG A 74 8.47 -25.33 -0.31
C ARG A 74 7.95 -24.64 -1.58
N VAL A 75 8.03 -23.31 -1.66
CA VAL A 75 7.67 -22.57 -2.88
C VAL A 75 8.50 -23.04 -4.05
N ASN A 76 9.82 -23.16 -3.89
CA ASN A 76 10.71 -23.62 -4.96
C ASN A 76 10.33 -25.01 -5.48
N ASN A 77 10.00 -25.94 -4.58
CA ASN A 77 9.53 -27.27 -4.96
C ASN A 77 8.19 -27.22 -5.72
N MET A 78 7.29 -26.32 -5.34
CA MET A 78 6.04 -26.08 -6.09
C MET A 78 6.34 -25.54 -7.51
N LEU A 79 7.27 -24.61 -7.63
CA LEU A 79 7.65 -24.00 -8.91
C LEU A 79 8.34 -24.99 -9.85
N LEU A 80 9.01 -26.03 -9.33
CA LEU A 80 9.57 -27.12 -10.15
C LEU A 80 8.49 -27.95 -10.87
N SER A 81 7.30 -28.04 -10.29
CA SER A 81 6.17 -28.78 -10.87
C SER A 81 5.15 -27.88 -11.59
N ASN A 82 5.05 -26.63 -11.17
CA ASN A 82 4.10 -25.65 -11.74
C ASN A 82 4.72 -24.25 -11.62
N ASN A 83 5.12 -23.67 -12.74
CA ASN A 83 5.78 -22.35 -12.81
C ASN A 83 4.87 -21.18 -12.39
N ASN A 84 3.87 -21.41 -11.57
CA ASN A 84 2.90 -20.38 -11.14
C ASN A 84 2.73 -20.42 -9.61
N LEU A 85 3.05 -19.31 -8.96
CA LEU A 85 2.81 -19.09 -7.54
C LEU A 85 1.46 -18.38 -7.36
N ARG A 86 0.47 -19.11 -6.83
CA ARG A 86 -0.81 -18.54 -6.44
C ARG A 86 -0.68 -17.79 -5.13
N ASN A 87 -1.32 -16.64 -5.06
CA ASN A 87 -1.41 -15.89 -3.82
C ASN A 87 -2.56 -16.42 -2.96
N CYS A 88 -2.46 -16.20 -1.67
CA CYS A 88 -3.54 -16.41 -0.72
C CYS A 88 -3.71 -15.11 0.06
N SER A 89 -4.69 -14.32 -0.32
CA SER A 89 -4.94 -13.01 0.29
C SER A 89 -6.17 -13.05 1.17
N VAL A 90 -6.09 -12.37 2.31
CA VAL A 90 -7.23 -12.17 3.22
C VAL A 90 -7.62 -10.70 3.21
N PRO A 91 -8.71 -10.34 2.54
CA PRO A 91 -9.26 -8.98 2.55
C PRO A 91 -9.67 -8.56 3.95
N PHE A 92 -9.52 -7.27 4.27
CA PHE A 92 -9.96 -6.68 5.55
C PHE A 92 -9.32 -7.29 6.81
N HIS A 93 -8.15 -7.90 6.69
CA HIS A 93 -7.53 -8.63 7.80
C HIS A 93 -6.93 -7.72 8.87
N THR A 94 -6.49 -6.51 8.51
CA THR A 94 -5.95 -5.54 9.47
C THR A 94 -7.03 -4.64 10.06
N THR A 95 -6.72 -3.95 11.16
CA THR A 95 -7.63 -2.96 11.76
C THR A 95 -7.95 -1.79 10.85
N THR A 96 -7.11 -1.51 9.86
CA THR A 96 -7.31 -0.47 8.84
C THR A 96 -8.01 -0.98 7.57
N GLY A 97 -8.49 -2.23 7.58
CA GLY A 97 -9.14 -2.85 6.43
C GLY A 97 -8.20 -3.23 5.28
N ARG A 98 -6.88 -3.21 5.49
CA ARG A 98 -5.91 -3.67 4.48
C ARG A 98 -5.97 -5.19 4.32
N THR A 99 -5.69 -5.65 3.11
CA THR A 99 -5.48 -7.05 2.78
C THR A 99 -4.11 -7.51 3.24
N THR A 100 -4.00 -8.73 3.74
CA THR A 100 -2.72 -9.39 4.04
C THR A 100 -2.58 -10.67 3.23
N ASN A 101 -1.36 -11.04 2.88
CA ASN A 101 -1.07 -12.32 2.25
C ASN A 101 -0.78 -13.37 3.32
N ILE A 102 -1.28 -14.60 3.11
CA ILE A 102 -0.94 -15.76 3.92
C ILE A 102 0.08 -16.60 3.15
N GLY A 103 1.16 -16.94 3.84
CA GLY A 103 2.26 -17.68 3.24
C GLY A 103 3.15 -16.84 2.33
N PRO A 104 4.14 -17.45 1.70
CA PRO A 104 5.08 -16.78 0.83
C PRO A 104 4.41 -16.36 -0.49
N SER A 105 4.77 -15.18 -0.95
CA SER A 105 4.35 -14.61 -2.21
C SER A 105 5.53 -13.91 -2.88
N LEU A 106 5.34 -13.31 -4.04
CA LEU A 106 6.37 -12.48 -4.68
C LEU A 106 6.89 -11.37 -3.74
N SER A 107 6.03 -10.83 -2.85
CA SER A 107 6.44 -9.82 -1.86
C SER A 107 7.45 -10.33 -0.81
N SER A 108 7.64 -11.64 -0.70
CA SER A 108 8.68 -12.23 0.15
C SER A 108 10.09 -12.02 -0.41
N PHE A 109 10.21 -11.73 -1.70
CA PHE A 109 11.48 -11.38 -2.34
C PHE A 109 11.70 -9.87 -2.31
N LYS A 110 12.94 -9.46 -2.06
CA LYS A 110 13.31 -8.06 -2.26
C LYS A 110 13.12 -7.69 -3.74
N LYS A 111 12.62 -6.49 -4.02
CA LYS A 111 12.27 -6.06 -5.37
C LYS A 111 13.43 -6.18 -6.38
N ASN A 112 14.65 -5.92 -5.95
CA ASN A 112 15.85 -6.07 -6.79
C ASN A 112 16.13 -7.52 -7.24
N LEU A 113 15.44 -8.53 -6.65
CA LEU A 113 15.55 -9.93 -7.02
C LEU A 113 14.41 -10.39 -7.94
N TRP A 114 13.43 -9.52 -8.25
CA TRP A 114 12.27 -9.93 -9.03
C TRP A 114 12.59 -10.33 -10.46
N SER A 115 13.58 -9.69 -11.10
CA SER A 115 14.09 -10.10 -12.41
C SER A 115 14.65 -11.52 -12.44
N GLU A 116 15.14 -12.01 -11.30
CA GLU A 116 15.68 -13.38 -11.18
C GLU A 116 14.57 -14.44 -11.04
N VAL A 117 13.39 -14.07 -10.53
CA VAL A 117 12.31 -15.03 -10.22
C VAL A 117 11.08 -14.89 -11.12
N LEU A 118 10.77 -13.72 -11.64
CA LEU A 118 9.65 -13.54 -12.56
C LEU A 118 9.93 -14.17 -13.91
N ASN A 119 8.92 -14.87 -14.46
CA ASN A 119 9.06 -15.60 -15.72
C ASN A 119 7.74 -15.56 -16.50
N PRO A 120 7.38 -14.39 -17.04
CA PRO A 120 6.16 -14.25 -17.82
C PRO A 120 6.18 -15.18 -19.05
N ALA A 121 5.01 -15.60 -19.50
CA ALA A 121 4.88 -16.39 -20.71
C ALA A 121 5.43 -15.62 -21.93
N PRO A 122 5.91 -16.33 -22.99
CA PRO A 122 6.40 -15.68 -24.21
C PRO A 122 5.40 -14.68 -24.77
N GLY A 123 5.88 -13.51 -25.16
CA GLY A 123 5.05 -12.39 -25.66
C GLY A 123 4.43 -11.51 -24.57
N TYR A 124 4.65 -11.81 -23.30
CA TYR A 124 4.20 -11.03 -22.15
C TYR A 124 5.37 -10.53 -21.31
N GLN A 125 5.09 -9.52 -20.49
CA GLN A 125 5.98 -9.02 -19.46
C GLN A 125 5.16 -8.62 -18.24
N TYR A 126 5.83 -8.52 -17.08
CA TYR A 126 5.23 -7.92 -15.90
C TYR A 126 5.59 -6.45 -15.82
N VAL A 127 4.59 -5.63 -15.48
CA VAL A 127 4.74 -4.19 -15.24
C VAL A 127 4.26 -3.90 -13.83
N LEU A 128 5.11 -3.28 -13.03
CA LEU A 128 4.76 -2.81 -11.70
C LEU A 128 4.38 -1.33 -11.76
N LEU A 129 3.14 -1.02 -11.46
CA LEU A 129 2.65 0.35 -11.27
C LEU A 129 2.58 0.67 -9.78
N ASP A 130 2.89 1.91 -9.40
CA ASP A 130 2.98 2.34 -8.01
C ASP A 130 2.45 3.77 -7.84
N TYR A 131 1.63 3.99 -6.80
CA TYR A 131 1.22 5.34 -6.45
C TYR A 131 2.38 6.13 -5.86
N MET A 132 2.57 7.34 -6.35
CA MET A 132 3.64 8.21 -5.86
C MET A 132 3.23 8.89 -4.56
N ASN A 133 4.03 8.72 -3.51
CA ASN A 133 3.83 9.41 -2.22
C ASN A 133 2.41 9.25 -1.63
N GLN A 134 1.81 8.05 -1.73
CA GLN A 134 0.40 7.83 -1.41
C GLN A 134 0.03 8.35 -0.03
N GLU A 135 0.70 7.90 1.04
CA GLU A 135 0.31 8.24 2.41
C GLU A 135 0.54 9.73 2.77
N PRO A 136 1.65 10.39 2.39
CA PRO A 136 1.81 11.82 2.57
C PRO A 136 0.72 12.64 1.88
N ILE A 137 0.32 12.24 0.68
CA ILE A 137 -0.69 12.98 -0.10
C ILE A 137 -2.11 12.69 0.39
N ILE A 138 -2.42 11.46 0.77
CA ILE A 138 -3.68 11.17 1.47
C ILE A 138 -3.79 12.06 2.72
N SER A 139 -2.73 12.15 3.52
CA SER A 139 -2.70 13.00 4.71
C SER A 139 -2.98 14.47 4.38
N ALA A 140 -2.36 14.98 3.31
CA ALA A 140 -2.58 16.34 2.83
C ALA A 140 -4.02 16.56 2.30
N CYS A 141 -4.62 15.56 1.63
CA CYS A 141 -6.01 15.62 1.19
C CYS A 141 -6.98 15.64 2.39
N LEU A 142 -6.78 14.73 3.36
CA LEU A 142 -7.60 14.68 4.58
C LEU A 142 -7.53 15.97 5.39
N ALA A 143 -6.41 16.68 5.34
CA ALA A 143 -6.18 17.95 6.03
C ALA A 143 -6.49 19.20 5.19
N SER A 144 -6.94 19.05 3.95
CA SER A 144 -7.09 20.15 2.98
C SER A 144 -5.82 21.02 2.87
N ALA A 145 -4.63 20.40 2.96
CA ALA A 145 -3.34 21.07 2.86
C ALA A 145 -3.01 21.39 1.38
N HIS A 146 -3.66 22.41 0.84
CA HIS A 146 -3.65 22.75 -0.59
C HIS A 146 -2.25 23.08 -1.13
N GLU A 147 -1.36 23.62 -0.30
CA GLU A 147 0.03 23.90 -0.70
C GLU A 147 0.80 22.61 -1.01
N ILE A 148 0.70 21.61 -0.13
CA ILE A 148 1.33 20.29 -0.36
C ILE A 148 0.73 19.62 -1.59
N GLN A 149 -0.59 19.70 -1.76
CA GLN A 149 -1.29 19.17 -2.94
C GLN A 149 -0.82 19.87 -4.24
N ALA A 150 -0.65 21.18 -4.22
CA ALA A 150 -0.17 21.95 -5.37
C ALA A 150 1.29 21.59 -5.73
N ILE A 151 2.15 21.48 -4.73
CA ILE A 151 3.54 21.01 -4.92
C ILE A 151 3.56 19.64 -5.58
N TYR A 152 2.79 18.70 -5.07
CA TYR A 152 2.73 17.34 -5.60
C TYR A 152 2.26 17.25 -7.06
N ARG A 153 1.35 18.14 -7.48
CA ARG A 153 0.90 18.20 -8.88
C ARG A 153 1.95 18.71 -9.84
N GLN A 154 2.87 19.54 -9.36
CA GLN A 154 3.82 20.28 -10.20
C GLN A 154 5.25 19.74 -10.12
N ALA A 155 5.63 19.09 -9.02
CA ALA A 155 7.00 18.72 -8.75
C ALA A 155 7.11 17.50 -7.84
N ASP A 156 8.33 16.98 -7.69
CA ASP A 156 8.64 15.97 -6.68
C ASP A 156 8.53 16.58 -5.28
N LEU A 157 7.71 15.96 -4.42
CA LEU A 157 7.44 16.43 -3.06
C LEU A 157 8.74 16.54 -2.23
N TYR A 158 9.58 15.52 -2.28
CA TYR A 158 10.80 15.47 -1.47
C TYR A 158 11.85 16.49 -1.94
N GLU A 159 12.00 16.68 -3.25
CA GLU A 159 12.86 17.74 -3.78
C GLU A 159 12.35 19.14 -3.42
N SER A 160 11.03 19.30 -3.39
CA SER A 160 10.43 20.58 -2.97
C SER A 160 10.65 20.87 -1.49
N MET A 161 10.63 19.84 -0.64
CA MET A 161 10.93 19.99 0.79
C MET A 161 12.39 20.44 1.05
N ARG A 162 13.32 20.15 0.14
CA ARG A 162 14.72 20.66 0.22
C ARG A 162 14.83 22.18 0.13
N LYS A 163 13.79 22.87 -0.30
CA LYS A 163 13.75 24.34 -0.26
C LYS A 163 13.67 24.91 1.16
N HIS A 164 13.25 24.08 2.12
CA HIS A 164 13.31 24.47 3.53
C HIS A 164 14.75 24.52 4.01
N ARG A 165 15.15 25.61 4.70
CA ARG A 165 16.53 25.87 5.11
C ARG A 165 17.19 24.70 5.88
N ASP A 166 16.43 24.06 6.78
CA ASP A 166 16.94 22.99 7.64
C ASP A 166 16.97 21.62 6.93
N LEU A 167 16.38 21.50 5.74
CA LEU A 167 16.36 20.29 4.91
C LEU A 167 17.23 20.42 3.64
N ALA A 168 17.73 21.62 3.33
CA ALA A 168 18.44 21.92 2.07
C ALA A 168 19.71 21.09 1.87
N GLY A 169 20.41 20.72 2.95
CA GLY A 169 21.61 19.88 2.90
C GLY A 169 21.35 18.38 2.75
N LEU A 170 20.08 17.95 2.76
CA LEU A 170 19.73 16.54 2.70
C LEU A 170 19.48 16.10 1.25
N ASN A 171 19.82 14.84 0.95
CA ASN A 171 19.41 14.26 -0.32
C ASN A 171 17.94 13.79 -0.25
N ARG A 172 17.32 13.61 -1.41
CA ARG A 172 15.94 13.19 -1.58
C ARG A 172 15.62 11.90 -0.81
N GLY A 173 16.52 10.92 -0.84
CA GLY A 173 16.33 9.62 -0.19
C GLY A 173 16.24 9.75 1.34
N ARG A 174 17.05 10.63 1.94
CA ARG A 174 17.02 10.89 3.39
C ARG A 174 15.70 11.57 3.81
N ILE A 175 15.23 12.55 3.04
CA ILE A 175 13.93 13.21 3.31
C ILE A 175 12.80 12.19 3.20
N LYS A 176 12.79 11.35 2.14
CA LYS A 176 11.84 10.24 2.01
C LYS A 176 11.85 9.29 3.21
N GLY A 177 13.05 8.93 3.69
CA GLY A 177 13.22 8.04 4.85
C GLY A 177 12.76 8.66 6.18
N MET A 178 12.72 10.00 6.31
CA MET A 178 12.25 10.69 7.51
C MET A 178 10.75 10.95 7.52
N LEU A 179 10.14 11.20 6.36
CA LEU A 179 8.78 11.72 6.29
C LEU A 179 7.74 10.73 6.84
N LEU A 180 7.79 9.45 6.43
CA LEU A 180 6.85 8.46 6.94
C LEU A 180 7.01 8.19 8.44
N PRO A 181 8.22 7.98 9.00
CA PRO A 181 8.43 7.92 10.44
C PRO A 181 7.87 9.14 11.18
N TYR A 182 8.11 10.36 10.66
CA TYR A 182 7.54 11.58 11.23
C TYR A 182 6.00 11.56 11.22
N LEU A 183 5.38 11.32 10.07
CA LEU A 183 3.91 11.25 9.94
C LEU A 183 3.30 10.19 10.85
N TYR A 184 3.99 9.08 11.08
CA TYR A 184 3.58 8.03 12.01
C TYR A 184 3.87 8.34 13.48
N GLY A 185 4.41 9.51 13.77
CA GLY A 185 4.63 10.01 15.13
C GLY A 185 5.89 9.47 15.78
N GLN A 186 6.88 9.00 15.01
CA GLN A 186 8.21 8.71 15.55
C GLN A 186 8.79 10.00 16.11
N ARG A 187 9.39 9.91 17.29
CA ARG A 187 10.03 11.05 17.95
C ARG A 187 11.45 11.26 17.40
N SER A 188 11.90 12.52 17.41
CA SER A 188 13.24 12.89 16.96
C SER A 188 14.36 12.18 17.73
N ASP A 189 14.17 11.91 19.03
CA ASP A 189 15.15 11.18 19.86
C ASP A 189 15.29 9.71 19.43
N SER A 190 14.16 9.06 19.12
CA SER A 190 14.16 7.67 18.61
C SER A 190 14.82 7.60 17.23
N TYR A 191 14.51 8.55 16.34
CA TYR A 191 15.11 8.62 15.02
C TYR A 191 16.62 8.90 15.10
N ALA A 192 17.05 9.82 15.96
CA ALA A 192 18.46 10.13 16.18
C ALA A 192 19.27 8.89 16.59
N LYS A 193 18.72 8.12 17.55
CA LYS A 193 19.33 6.88 18.03
C LYS A 193 19.41 5.80 16.93
N GLU A 194 18.34 5.60 16.19
CA GLU A 194 18.26 4.60 15.12
C GLU A 194 19.25 4.88 13.98
N HIS A 195 19.42 6.17 13.63
CA HIS A 195 20.26 6.58 12.50
C HIS A 195 21.65 7.09 12.88
N GLY A 196 22.00 7.05 14.20
CA GLY A 196 23.32 7.46 14.68
C GLY A 196 23.67 8.92 14.43
N ILE A 197 22.67 9.83 14.47
CA ILE A 197 22.86 11.27 14.26
C ILE A 197 22.68 12.05 15.57
N PRO A 198 23.26 13.26 15.69
CA PRO A 198 23.05 14.11 16.86
C PRO A 198 21.57 14.42 17.09
N LEU A 199 21.13 14.40 18.36
CA LEU A 199 19.75 14.71 18.73
C LEU A 199 19.32 16.11 18.23
N ALA A 200 20.19 17.11 18.37
CA ALA A 200 19.91 18.48 17.91
C ALA A 200 19.67 18.54 16.39
N GLU A 201 20.34 17.69 15.62
CA GLU A 201 20.14 17.58 14.17
C GLU A 201 18.77 16.96 13.85
N ALA A 202 18.41 15.85 14.49
CA ALA A 202 17.10 15.24 14.34
C ALA A 202 15.97 16.17 14.77
N GLN A 203 16.14 16.93 15.85
CA GLN A 203 15.16 17.92 16.31
C GLN A 203 14.93 19.02 15.26
N ARG A 204 15.98 19.54 14.62
CA ARG A 204 15.84 20.54 13.54
C ARG A 204 15.03 19.95 12.35
N TYR A 205 15.32 18.72 11.96
CA TYR A 205 14.56 18.08 10.88
C TYR A 205 13.08 17.89 11.25
N TRP A 206 12.80 17.48 12.49
CA TRP A 206 11.44 17.32 12.98
C TRP A 206 10.67 18.64 13.06
N LEU A 207 11.32 19.73 13.44
CA LEU A 207 10.72 21.08 13.41
C LEU A 207 10.41 21.51 11.98
N ALA A 208 11.33 21.29 11.03
CA ALA A 208 11.09 21.62 9.62
C ALA A 208 9.91 20.81 9.03
N LEU A 209 9.83 19.52 9.38
CA LEU A 209 8.67 18.69 8.97
C LEU A 209 7.38 19.19 9.61
N ALA A 210 7.41 19.60 10.89
CA ALA A 210 6.25 20.14 11.57
C ALA A 210 5.79 21.49 10.99
N GLU A 211 6.71 22.34 10.54
CA GLU A 211 6.35 23.58 9.81
C GLU A 211 5.67 23.25 8.48
N ILE A 212 6.20 22.31 7.69
CA ILE A 212 5.64 21.92 6.39
C ILE A 212 4.28 21.22 6.55
N PHE A 213 4.15 20.31 7.51
CA PHE A 213 2.98 19.44 7.69
C PHE A 213 2.04 19.87 8.81
N HIS A 214 2.11 21.14 9.28
CA HIS A 214 1.33 21.62 10.43
C HIS A 214 -0.18 21.37 10.29
N LEU A 215 -0.78 21.61 9.12
CA LEU A 215 -2.21 21.35 8.87
C LEU A 215 -2.52 19.84 8.97
N VAL A 216 -1.62 19.00 8.47
CA VAL A 216 -1.77 17.54 8.55
C VAL A 216 -1.75 17.10 10.02
N ASP A 217 -0.79 17.60 10.80
CA ASP A 217 -0.70 17.27 12.22
C ASP A 217 -1.94 17.72 13.00
N GLN A 218 -2.44 18.93 12.74
CA GLN A 218 -3.67 19.43 13.36
C GLN A 218 -4.86 18.53 13.05
N GLU A 219 -5.06 18.18 11.78
CA GLU A 219 -6.21 17.38 11.36
C GLU A 219 -6.14 15.94 11.86
N LEU A 220 -4.97 15.28 11.78
CA LEU A 220 -4.83 13.91 12.27
C LEU A 220 -5.00 13.83 13.78
N ASN A 221 -4.50 14.81 14.53
CA ASN A 221 -4.72 14.91 15.97
C ASN A 221 -6.19 15.15 16.31
N ARG A 222 -6.89 16.05 15.60
CA ARG A 222 -8.33 16.29 15.74
C ARG A 222 -9.14 15.00 15.49
N ARG A 223 -8.84 14.29 14.40
CA ARG A 223 -9.51 13.00 14.09
C ARG A 223 -9.27 11.98 15.18
N SER A 224 -8.05 11.89 15.69
CA SER A 224 -7.71 10.97 16.78
C SER A 224 -8.52 11.29 18.05
N GLN A 225 -8.61 12.56 18.44
CA GLN A 225 -9.41 12.99 19.61
C GLN A 225 -10.89 12.64 19.43
N LEU A 226 -11.45 12.89 18.24
CA LEU A 226 -12.83 12.52 17.93
C LEU A 226 -13.04 11.02 17.97
N ALA A 227 -12.10 10.23 17.49
CA ALA A 227 -12.17 8.77 17.52
C ALA A 227 -12.23 8.22 18.96
N PHE A 228 -11.40 8.74 19.87
CA PHE A 228 -11.47 8.39 21.29
C PHE A 228 -12.77 8.85 21.94
N LYS A 229 -13.29 10.02 21.59
CA LYS A 229 -14.57 10.53 22.10
C LYS A 229 -15.75 9.68 21.63
N ASN A 230 -15.74 9.28 20.34
CA ASN A 230 -16.85 8.56 19.71
C ASN A 230 -16.77 7.03 19.93
N GLY A 231 -15.62 6.51 20.34
CA GLY A 231 -15.39 5.07 20.51
C GLY A 231 -15.12 4.31 19.20
N PHE A 232 -14.98 4.99 18.07
CA PHE A 232 -14.69 4.39 16.77
C PHE A 232 -14.01 5.36 15.80
N VAL A 233 -13.41 4.80 14.76
CA VAL A 233 -12.90 5.50 13.58
C VAL A 233 -13.41 4.82 12.32
N SER A 234 -13.69 5.57 11.27
CA SER A 234 -14.21 5.02 10.02
C SER A 234 -13.63 5.72 8.79
N CYS A 235 -13.63 5.01 7.66
CA CYS A 235 -13.41 5.51 6.31
C CYS A 235 -14.63 5.15 5.44
N LEU A 236 -14.50 5.17 4.11
CA LEU A 236 -15.62 4.86 3.21
C LEU A 236 -16.11 3.42 3.32
N ASP A 237 -15.19 2.45 3.45
CA ASP A 237 -15.51 1.03 3.35
C ASP A 237 -15.31 0.27 4.66
N TRP A 238 -14.71 0.89 5.68
CA TRP A 238 -14.27 0.20 6.88
C TRP A 238 -14.38 1.06 8.14
N ALA A 239 -14.54 0.40 9.28
CA ALA A 239 -14.53 1.04 10.59
C ALA A 239 -13.75 0.19 11.59
N ALA A 240 -13.23 0.82 12.65
CA ALA A 240 -12.57 0.15 13.75
C ALA A 240 -13.02 0.74 15.09
N ARG A 241 -13.20 -0.11 16.08
CA ARG A 241 -13.49 0.30 17.46
C ARG A 241 -12.24 0.93 18.08
N VAL A 242 -12.45 2.02 18.80
CA VAL A 242 -11.44 2.72 19.58
C VAL A 242 -11.85 2.65 21.06
N THR A 243 -10.92 2.26 21.91
CA THR A 243 -11.10 2.17 23.37
C THR A 243 -10.04 3.02 24.07
N PRO A 244 -10.20 3.34 25.34
CA PRO A 244 -9.15 4.03 26.11
C PRO A 244 -7.79 3.31 26.12
N LEU A 245 -7.77 1.99 25.84
CA LEU A 245 -6.55 1.18 25.74
C LEU A 245 -5.94 1.15 24.32
N SER A 246 -6.61 1.75 23.33
CA SER A 246 -6.09 1.82 21.97
C SER A 246 -4.84 2.70 21.92
N ALA A 247 -3.80 2.27 21.17
CA ALA A 247 -2.56 3.03 21.02
C ALA A 247 -2.81 4.37 20.28
N PRO A 248 -2.54 5.54 20.89
CA PRO A 248 -2.90 6.83 20.31
C PRO A 248 -2.32 7.07 18.92
N LEU A 249 -1.07 6.68 18.67
CA LEU A 249 -0.43 6.82 17.37
C LEU A 249 -1.09 5.94 16.30
N SER A 250 -1.53 4.74 16.67
CA SER A 250 -2.26 3.87 15.74
C SER A 250 -3.62 4.47 15.36
N VAL A 251 -4.32 5.06 16.32
CA VAL A 251 -5.61 5.75 16.06
C VAL A 251 -5.39 6.99 15.19
N ARG A 252 -4.34 7.76 15.45
CA ARG A 252 -3.98 8.96 14.68
C ARG A 252 -3.68 8.62 13.20
N ASN A 253 -2.97 7.53 12.96
CA ASN A 253 -2.54 7.13 11.60
C ASN A 253 -3.59 6.28 10.86
N TRP A 254 -4.58 5.79 11.60
CA TRP A 254 -5.62 4.91 11.06
C TRP A 254 -6.33 5.51 9.83
N PRO A 255 -6.77 6.79 9.83
CA PRO A 255 -7.49 7.37 8.68
C PRO A 255 -6.68 7.34 7.39
N VAL A 256 -5.38 7.61 7.47
CA VAL A 256 -4.49 7.62 6.29
C VAL A 256 -4.36 6.22 5.69
N GLN A 257 -4.08 5.24 6.53
CA GLN A 257 -3.92 3.85 6.10
C GLN A 257 -5.22 3.24 5.58
N ALA A 258 -6.35 3.54 6.23
CA ALA A 258 -7.66 3.05 5.80
C ALA A 258 -8.12 3.70 4.49
N THR A 259 -7.88 5.00 4.30
CA THR A 259 -8.13 5.68 3.02
C THR A 259 -7.27 5.10 1.90
N GLY A 260 -6.00 4.75 2.17
CA GLY A 260 -5.16 4.03 1.21
C GLY A 260 -5.74 2.66 0.84
N ALA A 261 -6.33 1.95 1.80
CA ALA A 261 -7.02 0.69 1.54
C ALA A 261 -8.33 0.90 0.74
N ASP A 262 -9.07 2.01 0.95
CA ASP A 262 -10.24 2.37 0.14
C ASP A 262 -9.85 2.63 -1.31
N ILE A 263 -8.73 3.31 -1.55
CA ILE A 263 -8.18 3.54 -2.91
C ILE A 263 -7.80 2.21 -3.55
N LEU A 264 -7.05 1.34 -2.85
CA LEU A 264 -6.65 0.03 -3.36
C LEU A 264 -7.85 -0.80 -3.81
N ARG A 265 -8.92 -0.84 -3.01
CA ARG A 265 -10.13 -1.61 -3.34
C ARG A 265 -10.78 -1.15 -4.64
N ARG A 266 -10.91 0.16 -4.83
CA ARG A 266 -11.47 0.74 -6.06
C ARG A 266 -10.55 0.53 -7.25
N ALA A 267 -9.25 0.66 -7.05
CA ALA A 267 -8.25 0.38 -8.06
C ALA A 267 -8.31 -1.08 -8.54
N VAL A 268 -8.37 -2.04 -7.62
CA VAL A 268 -8.47 -3.48 -7.96
C VAL A 268 -9.75 -3.77 -8.74
N ILE A 269 -10.90 -3.28 -8.25
CA ILE A 269 -12.18 -3.46 -8.94
C ILE A 269 -12.11 -2.85 -10.35
N GLY A 270 -11.68 -1.59 -10.44
CA GLY A 270 -11.59 -0.89 -11.72
C GLY A 270 -10.65 -1.54 -12.72
N LEU A 271 -9.48 -2.04 -12.27
CA LEU A 271 -8.54 -2.76 -13.15
C LEU A 271 -9.15 -4.07 -13.68
N VAL A 272 -9.83 -4.85 -12.82
CA VAL A 272 -10.49 -6.09 -13.21
C VAL A 272 -11.64 -5.81 -14.18
N ASP A 273 -12.49 -4.81 -13.91
CA ASP A 273 -13.61 -4.42 -14.77
C ASP A 273 -13.13 -3.87 -16.12
N ALA A 274 -11.98 -3.20 -16.14
CA ALA A 274 -11.34 -2.74 -17.37
C ALA A 274 -10.66 -3.86 -18.17
N GLY A 275 -10.69 -5.12 -17.69
CA GLY A 275 -10.04 -6.25 -18.35
C GLY A 275 -8.51 -6.23 -18.29
N ILE A 276 -7.92 -5.45 -17.37
CA ILE A 276 -6.47 -5.44 -17.14
C ILE A 276 -6.07 -6.73 -16.42
N ASP A 277 -4.99 -7.37 -16.88
CA ASP A 277 -4.51 -8.61 -16.29
C ASP A 277 -3.68 -8.34 -15.02
N LEU A 278 -4.37 -7.92 -13.96
CA LEU A 278 -3.80 -7.74 -12.63
C LEU A 278 -3.47 -9.11 -12.01
N ARG A 279 -2.25 -9.25 -11.49
CA ARG A 279 -1.72 -10.51 -10.94
C ARG A 279 -1.47 -10.45 -9.44
N LEU A 280 -1.09 -9.29 -8.91
CA LEU A 280 -0.78 -9.12 -7.50
C LEU A 280 -0.90 -7.65 -7.10
N THR A 281 -1.30 -7.41 -5.86
CA THR A 281 -1.18 -6.10 -5.19
C THR A 281 -0.18 -6.20 -4.05
N ILE A 282 0.69 -5.20 -3.92
CA ILE A 282 1.69 -5.12 -2.86
C ILE A 282 1.68 -3.70 -2.32
N HIS A 283 1.17 -3.51 -1.10
CA HIS A 283 0.96 -2.20 -0.50
C HIS A 283 0.10 -1.28 -1.37
N ASP A 284 0.71 -0.34 -2.08
CA ASP A 284 0.16 0.64 -3.00
C ASP A 284 0.56 0.40 -4.47
N SER A 285 1.16 -0.77 -4.73
CA SER A 285 1.64 -1.17 -6.05
C SER A 285 0.79 -2.28 -6.67
N PHE A 286 0.75 -2.33 -8.00
CA PHE A 286 -0.04 -3.25 -8.82
C PHE A 286 0.85 -3.94 -9.84
N LEU A 287 0.98 -5.26 -9.74
CA LEU A 287 1.71 -6.08 -10.72
C LEU A 287 0.75 -6.53 -11.82
N LEU A 288 0.96 -6.03 -13.01
CA LEU A 288 0.18 -6.36 -14.21
C LEU A 288 0.97 -7.34 -15.10
N ARG A 289 0.29 -8.30 -15.74
CA ARG A 289 0.85 -9.00 -16.89
C ARG A 289 0.36 -8.34 -18.16
N VAL A 290 1.27 -7.90 -19.00
CA VAL A 290 0.96 -7.07 -20.16
C VAL A 290 1.54 -7.70 -21.42
N PRO A 291 0.77 -7.82 -22.55
CA PRO A 291 1.34 -8.20 -23.84
C PRO A 291 2.38 -7.16 -24.26
N ILE A 292 3.56 -7.60 -24.70
CA ILE A 292 4.63 -6.69 -25.13
C ILE A 292 4.16 -5.79 -26.29
N ALA A 293 3.40 -6.35 -27.22
CA ALA A 293 2.88 -5.61 -28.37
C ALA A 293 1.88 -4.50 -28.01
N GLU A 294 1.23 -4.57 -26.82
CA GLU A 294 0.20 -3.62 -26.37
C GLU A 294 0.65 -2.84 -25.13
N GLN A 295 1.94 -2.85 -24.81
CA GLN A 295 2.47 -2.34 -23.55
C GLN A 295 2.00 -0.92 -23.24
N GLU A 296 2.21 0.01 -24.15
CA GLU A 296 1.89 1.43 -23.95
C GLU A 296 0.40 1.64 -23.70
N GLN A 297 -0.45 1.00 -24.50
CA GLN A 297 -1.90 1.11 -24.39
C GLN A 297 -2.41 0.54 -23.05
N GLN A 298 -1.94 -0.64 -22.67
CA GLN A 298 -2.38 -1.30 -21.43
C GLN A 298 -1.91 -0.54 -20.19
N ILE A 299 -0.68 -0.02 -20.19
CA ILE A 299 -0.16 0.81 -19.11
C ILE A 299 -0.94 2.13 -18.99
N ALA A 300 -1.17 2.83 -20.11
CA ALA A 300 -1.93 4.08 -20.09
C ALA A 300 -3.36 3.87 -19.58
N LYS A 301 -4.02 2.80 -20.02
CA LYS A 301 -5.35 2.39 -19.53
C LYS A 301 -5.34 2.12 -18.04
N ALA A 302 -4.38 1.34 -17.54
CA ALA A 302 -4.25 1.04 -16.13
C ALA A 302 -3.98 2.29 -15.27
N ILE A 303 -3.09 3.18 -15.72
CA ILE A 303 -2.81 4.46 -15.04
C ILE A 303 -4.08 5.30 -14.92
N THR A 304 -4.89 5.38 -15.99
CA THR A 304 -6.17 6.11 -15.97
C THR A 304 -7.11 5.55 -14.91
N VAL A 305 -7.26 4.22 -14.84
CA VAL A 305 -8.09 3.56 -13.82
C VAL A 305 -7.59 3.84 -12.40
N LEU A 306 -6.28 3.76 -12.18
CA LEU A 306 -5.67 4.02 -10.87
C LEU A 306 -5.90 5.47 -10.42
N LYS A 307 -5.73 6.45 -11.33
CA LYS A 307 -6.01 7.86 -11.05
C LYS A 307 -7.47 8.08 -10.69
N GLN A 308 -8.40 7.52 -11.46
CA GLN A 308 -9.83 7.58 -11.17
C GLN A 308 -10.17 6.96 -9.82
N ALA A 309 -9.57 5.83 -9.47
CA ALA A 309 -9.76 5.17 -8.18
C ALA A 309 -9.36 6.07 -7.00
N SER A 310 -8.23 6.78 -7.12
CA SER A 310 -7.81 7.75 -6.10
C SER A 310 -8.75 8.97 -6.05
N ALA A 311 -9.16 9.50 -7.20
CA ALA A 311 -10.10 10.62 -7.28
C ALA A 311 -11.45 10.33 -6.61
N LEU A 312 -11.98 9.11 -6.77
CA LEU A 312 -13.23 8.67 -6.12
C LEU A 312 -13.16 8.69 -4.58
N VAL A 313 -11.97 8.57 -4.01
CA VAL A 313 -11.76 8.51 -2.56
C VAL A 313 -11.29 9.83 -1.97
N LEU A 314 -10.62 10.65 -2.77
CA LEU A 314 -9.98 11.90 -2.36
C LEU A 314 -10.70 13.14 -2.92
N ASP A 315 -12.02 13.09 -3.03
CA ASP A 315 -12.87 14.21 -3.46
C ASP A 315 -12.39 14.87 -4.78
N GLY A 316 -12.05 14.03 -5.76
CA GLY A 316 -11.58 14.44 -7.08
C GLY A 316 -10.06 14.61 -7.19
N PHE A 317 -9.29 14.37 -6.13
CA PHE A 317 -7.83 14.48 -6.20
C PHE A 317 -7.19 13.19 -6.74
N GLU A 318 -6.53 13.29 -7.88
CA GLU A 318 -5.80 12.19 -8.50
C GLU A 318 -4.39 12.04 -7.94
N LEU A 319 -4.05 10.82 -7.52
CA LEU A 319 -2.68 10.45 -7.20
C LEU A 319 -1.90 10.15 -8.48
N ASN A 320 -0.66 10.61 -8.55
CA ASN A 320 0.25 10.27 -9.63
C ASN A 320 0.65 8.80 -9.54
N VAL A 321 0.76 8.16 -10.70
CA VAL A 321 1.16 6.76 -10.84
C VAL A 321 2.43 6.71 -11.69
N LYS A 322 3.39 5.91 -11.26
CA LYS A 322 4.64 5.65 -12.03
C LYS A 322 4.74 4.19 -12.41
N VAL A 323 5.45 3.92 -13.49
CA VAL A 323 5.99 2.60 -13.78
C VAL A 323 7.22 2.41 -12.89
N ASP A 324 7.14 1.47 -11.94
CA ASP A 324 8.18 1.24 -10.94
C ASP A 324 9.06 0.03 -11.26
N GLY A 325 8.73 -0.70 -12.31
CA GLY A 325 9.52 -1.79 -12.88
C GLY A 325 8.84 -2.47 -14.06
N VAL A 326 9.67 -2.99 -14.96
CA VAL A 326 9.26 -3.86 -16.07
C VAL A 326 10.13 -5.11 -16.01
N PHE A 327 9.51 -6.28 -16.12
CA PHE A 327 10.15 -7.58 -15.98
C PHE A 327 9.73 -8.49 -17.14
N ASP A 328 10.63 -8.70 -18.10
CA ASP A 328 10.39 -9.48 -19.32
C ASP A 328 10.80 -10.94 -19.20
N GLY A 329 11.27 -11.35 -18.03
CA GLY A 329 11.77 -12.70 -17.79
C GLY A 329 13.20 -12.93 -18.27
N GLN A 330 13.89 -11.94 -18.82
CA GLN A 330 15.31 -12.05 -19.11
C GLN A 330 16.11 -11.90 -17.81
N VAL A 331 16.91 -12.90 -17.48
CA VAL A 331 17.88 -12.79 -16.40
C VAL A 331 19.00 -11.90 -16.93
N GLY A 332 19.16 -10.71 -16.36
CA GLY A 332 20.30 -9.88 -16.70
C GLY A 332 21.57 -10.69 -16.52
N VAL A 333 22.32 -10.88 -17.61
CA VAL A 333 23.68 -11.38 -17.54
C VAL A 333 24.49 -10.29 -16.87
N VAL A 334 24.76 -10.45 -15.56
CA VAL A 334 25.68 -9.62 -14.80
C VAL A 334 27.08 -10.14 -14.99
#